data_a03993e9ad252026ab2b247cf3a3c95b
#
_entry.id   a03993e9ad252026ab2b247cf3a3c95b
#
_cell.length_a   1.000
_cell.length_b   1.000
_cell.length_c   1.000
_cell.angle_alpha   90.00
_cell.angle_beta   90.00
_cell.angle_gamma   90.00
#
_symmetry.space_group_name_H-M   'P 1'
#
loop_
_entity.id
_entity.type
_entity.pdbx_description
1 polymer ?
#
loop_
_entity_poly.entity_id
_entity_poly.type
_entity_poly.pdbx_seq_one_letter_code
_entity_poly.pdbx_strand_id
1 'polypeptide(L)'
;MPTPDPNYPTQHIGGTIMVVMMEVDPAHEDEFNRWYNDEHLPERLEIPGYVSARRFKLEEGEGVLTYLCIWELEDGSPLQSEAYQAQQQRPSELRERAHRAIKQRMRGLYKQIYPPVGAFEDHSGFHPEGL
;
A
#
# COMPACT_ATOMS: atom_id res chain seq x y z
N MET A 1 -0.88 -22.24 -17.26
CA MET A 1 -0.47 -21.57 -16.02
C MET A 1 -0.50 -22.56 -14.88
N PRO A 2 0.59 -22.69 -14.16
CA PRO A 2 0.59 -23.54 -12.98
C PRO A 2 -0.42 -23.05 -11.96
N THR A 3 -1.01 -24.00 -11.24
CA THR A 3 -1.93 -23.66 -10.16
C THR A 3 -1.12 -23.32 -8.91
N PRO A 4 -1.43 -22.22 -8.21
CA PRO A 4 -0.76 -21.92 -6.97
C PRO A 4 -0.95 -23.01 -5.94
N ASP A 5 0.06 -23.25 -5.11
CA ASP A 5 0.00 -24.21 -4.02
C ASP A 5 -1.03 -23.72 -3.01
N PRO A 6 -2.08 -24.54 -2.69
CA PRO A 6 -3.10 -24.10 -1.73
C PRO A 6 -2.59 -23.93 -0.31
N ASN A 7 -1.40 -24.45 0.02
CA ASN A 7 -0.80 -24.29 1.32
C ASN A 7 -0.10 -22.94 1.48
N TYR A 8 0.00 -22.17 0.41
CA TYR A 8 0.63 -20.85 0.43
C TYR A 8 -0.33 -19.85 -0.16
N PRO A 9 -0.50 -18.70 0.48
CA PRO A 9 -1.34 -17.66 -0.10
C PRO A 9 -0.82 -17.29 -1.47
N THR A 10 -1.74 -17.08 -2.37
CA THR A 10 -1.37 -16.69 -3.72
C THR A 10 -0.67 -15.35 -3.72
N GLN A 11 0.43 -15.30 -4.40
CA GLN A 11 1.23 -14.09 -4.50
C GLN A 11 1.00 -13.42 -5.84
N HIS A 12 -0.24 -13.01 -6.06
CA HIS A 12 -0.61 -12.35 -7.26
C HIS A 12 -0.32 -10.93 -7.28
N ILE A 13 0.63 -10.55 -6.57
CA ILE A 13 0.95 -9.19 -6.46
C ILE A 13 2.15 -8.95 -7.29
N GLY A 14 2.33 -7.75 -7.75
CA GLY A 14 3.41 -7.43 -8.65
C GLY A 14 4.79 -7.45 -8.06
N GLY A 15 4.93 -7.67 -6.79
CA GLY A 15 6.23 -7.74 -6.15
C GLY A 15 6.76 -6.39 -5.69
N THR A 16 5.95 -5.35 -5.71
CA THR A 16 6.33 -4.02 -5.19
C THR A 16 5.33 -3.59 -4.14
N ILE A 17 5.81 -3.05 -3.05
CA ILE A 17 4.94 -2.42 -2.06
C ILE A 17 5.41 -1.00 -1.79
N MET A 18 4.45 -0.13 -1.53
CA MET A 18 4.72 1.19 -0.99
C MET A 18 4.23 1.20 0.45
N VAL A 19 5.12 1.54 1.36
CA VAL A 19 4.80 1.62 2.78
C VAL A 19 4.71 3.09 3.15
N VAL A 20 3.59 3.50 3.72
CA VAL A 20 3.39 4.88 4.17
C VAL A 20 3.04 4.85 5.64
N MET A 21 3.82 5.53 6.45
CA MET A 21 3.53 5.70 7.87
C MET A 21 3.23 7.16 8.14
N MET A 22 2.25 7.41 9.01
CA MET A 22 1.87 8.77 9.36
C MET A 22 1.59 8.90 10.84
N GLU A 23 2.00 10.06 11.38
CA GLU A 23 1.58 10.51 12.69
C GLU A 23 0.61 11.65 12.49
N VAL A 24 -0.54 11.61 13.19
CA VAL A 24 -1.58 12.63 13.03
C VAL A 24 -1.93 13.25 14.35
N ASP A 25 -2.44 14.47 14.29
CA ASP A 25 -2.99 15.16 15.45
C ASP A 25 -4.24 14.42 15.94
N PRO A 26 -4.28 13.96 17.20
CA PRO A 26 -5.46 13.25 17.72
C PRO A 26 -6.75 14.05 17.62
N ALA A 27 -6.67 15.37 17.66
CA ALA A 27 -7.85 16.22 17.52
C ALA A 27 -8.52 16.13 16.15
N HIS A 28 -7.80 15.66 15.14
CA HIS A 28 -8.29 15.54 13.75
C HIS A 28 -8.21 14.13 13.21
N GLU A 29 -8.08 13.16 14.10
CA GLU A 29 -7.92 11.76 13.73
C GLU A 29 -9.12 11.22 12.95
N ASP A 30 -10.34 11.61 13.37
CA ASP A 30 -11.55 11.15 12.70
C ASP A 30 -11.61 11.63 11.24
N GLU A 31 -11.29 12.88 10.98
CA GLU A 31 -11.25 13.44 9.63
C GLU A 31 -10.19 12.74 8.78
N PHE A 32 -9.02 12.48 9.37
CA PHE A 32 -7.94 11.79 8.69
C PHE A 32 -8.37 10.38 8.26
N ASN A 33 -8.96 9.62 9.18
CA ASN A 33 -9.39 8.25 8.87
C ASN A 33 -10.52 8.23 7.86
N ARG A 34 -11.46 9.17 7.95
CA ARG A 34 -12.54 9.26 6.98
C ARG A 34 -12.03 9.55 5.58
N TRP A 35 -11.12 10.51 5.44
CA TRP A 35 -10.50 10.81 4.15
C TRP A 35 -9.78 9.59 3.59
N TYR A 36 -8.97 8.95 4.42
CA TYR A 36 -8.17 7.82 3.98
C TYR A 36 -9.03 6.66 3.51
N ASN A 37 -10.06 6.32 4.30
CA ASN A 37 -10.92 5.16 4.02
C ASN A 37 -11.91 5.43 2.90
N ASP A 38 -12.52 6.61 2.87
CA ASP A 38 -13.64 6.90 1.99
C ASP A 38 -13.23 7.53 0.68
N GLU A 39 -12.10 8.22 0.64
CA GLU A 39 -11.65 8.92 -0.56
C GLU A 39 -10.31 8.43 -1.07
N HIS A 40 -9.26 8.51 -0.25
CA HIS A 40 -7.89 8.31 -0.71
C HIS A 40 -7.63 6.89 -1.19
N LEU A 41 -7.95 5.91 -0.35
CA LEU A 41 -7.68 4.51 -0.67
C LEU A 41 -8.50 4.03 -1.88
N PRO A 42 -9.82 4.28 -1.94
CA PRO A 42 -10.59 3.90 -3.13
C PRO A 42 -10.11 4.57 -4.41
N GLU A 43 -9.77 5.86 -4.35
CA GLU A 43 -9.28 6.57 -5.54
C GLU A 43 -7.98 5.99 -6.05
N ARG A 44 -7.02 5.75 -5.17
CA ARG A 44 -5.74 5.18 -5.59
C ARG A 44 -5.91 3.81 -6.23
N LEU A 45 -6.82 3.00 -5.70
CA LEU A 45 -7.05 1.66 -6.24
C LEU A 45 -7.69 1.67 -7.64
N GLU A 46 -8.18 2.80 -8.10
CA GLU A 46 -8.64 2.95 -9.49
C GLU A 46 -7.48 3.08 -10.48
N ILE A 47 -6.29 3.41 -10.00
CA ILE A 47 -5.14 3.60 -10.87
C ILE A 47 -4.63 2.25 -11.36
N PRO A 48 -4.46 2.06 -12.68
CA PRO A 48 -3.90 0.81 -13.19
C PRO A 48 -2.53 0.53 -12.59
N GLY A 49 -2.34 -0.71 -12.13
CA GLY A 49 -1.10 -1.12 -11.47
C GLY A 49 -1.15 -1.07 -9.95
N TYR A 50 -2.14 -0.41 -9.37
CA TYR A 50 -2.44 -0.56 -7.94
C TYR A 50 -3.22 -1.84 -7.73
N VAL A 51 -2.72 -2.74 -6.90
CA VAL A 51 -3.31 -4.06 -6.71
C VAL A 51 -4.21 -4.12 -5.49
N SER A 52 -3.72 -3.66 -4.35
CA SER A 52 -4.47 -3.67 -3.10
C SER A 52 -3.88 -2.68 -2.11
N ALA A 53 -4.61 -2.46 -1.03
CA ALA A 53 -4.11 -1.63 0.07
C ALA A 53 -4.72 -2.09 1.38
N ARG A 54 -3.93 -1.98 2.44
CA ARG A 54 -4.38 -2.31 3.80
C ARG A 54 -3.84 -1.28 4.76
N ARG A 55 -4.68 -0.88 5.69
CA ARG A 55 -4.34 0.10 6.72
C ARG A 55 -4.20 -0.58 8.07
N PHE A 56 -3.25 -0.08 8.86
CA PHE A 56 -2.97 -0.60 10.19
C PHE A 56 -2.78 0.56 11.15
N LYS A 57 -3.22 0.36 12.38
CA LYS A 57 -2.96 1.31 13.47
C LYS A 57 -2.00 0.63 14.44
N LEU A 58 -1.01 1.38 14.90
CA LEU A 58 -0.03 0.87 15.86
C LEU A 58 -0.71 0.36 17.13
N GLU A 59 -0.40 -0.86 17.50
CA GLU A 59 -0.87 -1.46 18.74
C GLU A 59 0.24 -1.40 19.79
N GLU A 60 1.46 -1.74 19.37
CA GLU A 60 2.61 -1.72 20.25
C GLU A 60 3.88 -1.51 19.41
N GLY A 61 4.80 -0.67 19.87
CA GLY A 61 6.07 -0.48 19.19
C GLY A 61 6.78 0.78 19.60
N GLU A 62 8.06 0.86 19.25
CA GLU A 62 8.91 2.02 19.49
C GLU A 62 9.56 2.45 18.18
N GLY A 63 9.71 3.75 18.01
CA GLY A 63 10.40 4.30 16.85
C GLY A 63 9.61 4.21 15.56
N VAL A 64 8.30 3.97 15.65
CA VAL A 64 7.40 3.88 14.49
C VAL A 64 6.24 4.83 14.67
N LEU A 65 5.53 5.12 13.59
CA LEU A 65 4.40 6.05 13.60
C LEU A 65 3.09 5.31 13.80
N THR A 66 2.06 6.03 14.18
CA THR A 66 0.76 5.46 14.58
C THR A 66 0.04 4.75 13.44
N TYR A 67 0.05 5.32 12.24
CA TYR A 67 -0.69 4.77 11.10
C TYR A 67 0.26 4.23 10.05
N LEU A 68 -0.11 3.07 9.52
CA LEU A 68 0.64 2.40 8.46
C LEU A 68 -0.33 2.00 7.36
N CYS A 69 0.02 2.29 6.11
CA CYS A 69 -0.67 1.75 4.96
C CYS A 69 0.32 1.01 4.07
N ILE A 70 -0.05 -0.20 3.68
CA ILE A 70 0.73 -0.99 2.74
C ILE A 70 -0.04 -1.03 1.43
N TRP A 71 0.54 -0.46 0.39
CA TRP A 71 0.00 -0.45 -0.97
C TRP A 71 0.74 -1.50 -1.78
N GLU A 72 0.01 -2.44 -2.36
CA GLU A 72 0.61 -3.40 -3.28
C GLU A 72 0.49 -2.88 -4.70
N LEU A 73 1.60 -2.87 -5.40
CA LEU A 73 1.71 -2.35 -6.76
C LEU A 73 2.31 -3.42 -7.67
N GLU A 74 1.98 -3.38 -8.95
CA GLU A 74 2.64 -4.23 -9.92
C GLU A 74 4.13 -3.89 -10.01
N ASP A 75 4.42 -2.60 -10.04
CA ASP A 75 5.78 -2.04 -10.01
C ASP A 75 5.68 -0.57 -9.62
N GLY A 76 6.75 0.18 -9.77
CA GLY A 76 6.75 1.61 -9.43
C GLY A 76 6.10 2.50 -10.47
N SER A 77 5.76 2.01 -11.64
CA SER A 77 5.29 2.84 -12.76
C SER A 77 3.96 3.56 -12.50
N PRO A 78 3.00 2.99 -11.73
CA PRO A 78 1.75 3.73 -11.46
C PRO A 78 1.97 5.09 -10.80
N LEU A 79 3.04 5.26 -10.06
CA LEU A 79 3.34 6.52 -9.38
C LEU A 79 3.76 7.63 -10.35
N GLN A 80 4.06 7.28 -11.59
CA GLN A 80 4.44 8.23 -12.64
C GLN A 80 3.37 8.34 -13.72
N SER A 81 2.23 7.67 -13.54
CA SER A 81 1.16 7.63 -14.53
C SER A 81 0.37 8.93 -14.57
N GLU A 82 -0.27 9.18 -15.72
CA GLU A 82 -1.18 10.31 -15.85
C GLU A 82 -2.37 10.20 -14.90
N ALA A 83 -2.87 8.98 -14.68
CA ALA A 83 -3.97 8.74 -13.75
C ALA A 83 -3.60 9.16 -12.33
N TYR A 84 -2.39 8.83 -11.89
CA TYR A 84 -1.89 9.25 -10.58
C TYR A 84 -1.81 10.76 -10.46
N GLN A 85 -1.21 11.41 -11.47
CA GLN A 85 -1.07 12.86 -11.49
C GLN A 85 -2.43 13.57 -11.51
N ALA A 86 -3.38 13.05 -12.27
CA ALA A 86 -4.73 13.61 -12.33
C ALA A 86 -5.41 13.56 -10.96
N GLN A 87 -5.24 12.47 -10.23
CA GLN A 87 -5.81 12.37 -8.88
C GLN A 87 -5.17 13.35 -7.90
N GLN A 88 -3.86 13.55 -8.00
CA GLN A 88 -3.18 14.50 -7.13
C GLN A 88 -3.64 15.95 -7.35
N GLN A 89 -4.08 16.28 -8.57
CA GLN A 89 -4.54 17.61 -8.89
C GLN A 89 -6.03 17.81 -8.62
N ARG A 90 -6.76 16.75 -8.34
CA ARG A 90 -8.20 16.82 -8.09
C ARG A 90 -8.47 17.56 -6.78
N PRO A 91 -9.31 18.60 -6.76
CA PRO A 91 -9.63 19.33 -5.53
C PRO A 91 -10.39 18.44 -4.55
N SER A 92 -10.08 18.56 -3.26
CA SER A 92 -10.82 17.88 -2.22
C SER A 92 -10.66 18.62 -0.89
N GLU A 93 -11.76 19.10 -0.34
CA GLU A 93 -11.75 19.74 0.97
C GLU A 93 -11.41 18.75 2.08
N LEU A 94 -11.92 17.53 1.96
CA LEU A 94 -11.66 16.50 2.96
C LEU A 94 -10.16 16.17 3.01
N ARG A 95 -9.53 16.05 1.83
CA ARG A 95 -8.08 15.84 1.76
C ARG A 95 -7.31 16.98 2.39
N GLU A 96 -7.70 18.21 2.11
CA GLU A 96 -7.03 19.39 2.67
C GLU A 96 -7.10 19.40 4.19
N ARG A 97 -8.27 19.09 4.75
CA ARG A 97 -8.43 19.00 6.20
C ARG A 97 -7.63 17.86 6.79
N ALA A 98 -7.66 16.70 6.14
CA ALA A 98 -6.91 15.53 6.59
C ALA A 98 -5.41 15.78 6.56
N HIS A 99 -4.91 16.42 5.50
CA HIS A 99 -3.49 16.71 5.38
C HIS A 99 -2.99 17.67 6.45
N ARG A 100 -3.84 18.59 6.92
CA ARG A 100 -3.47 19.48 8.03
C ARG A 100 -3.28 18.72 9.34
N ALA A 101 -3.88 17.55 9.47
CA ALA A 101 -3.72 16.72 10.66
C ALA A 101 -2.40 15.96 10.66
N ILE A 102 -1.76 15.79 9.53
CA ILE A 102 -0.54 14.98 9.42
C ILE A 102 0.65 15.74 10.01
N LYS A 103 1.23 15.17 11.07
CA LYS A 103 2.39 15.75 11.75
C LYS A 103 3.70 15.22 11.24
N GLN A 104 3.73 13.94 10.84
CA GLN A 104 4.93 13.31 10.36
C GLN A 104 4.55 12.25 9.33
N ARG A 105 5.39 12.08 8.33
CA ARG A 105 5.17 11.11 7.27
C ARG A 105 6.48 10.43 6.90
N MET A 106 6.41 9.11 6.77
CA MET A 106 7.50 8.30 6.23
C MET A 106 6.95 7.49 5.07
N ARG A 107 7.69 7.39 3.98
CA ARG A 107 7.24 6.70 2.79
C ARG A 107 8.41 5.98 2.15
N GLY A 108 8.19 4.73 1.76
CA GLY A 108 9.20 3.96 1.05
C GLY A 108 8.56 3.05 0.01
N LEU A 109 9.27 2.88 -1.09
CA LEU A 109 8.90 1.95 -2.14
C LEU A 109 9.88 0.77 -2.06
N TYR A 110 9.33 -0.45 -1.95
CA TYR A 110 10.12 -1.65 -1.71
C TYR A 110 9.82 -2.68 -2.79
N LYS A 111 10.88 -3.29 -3.29
CA LYS A 111 10.74 -4.37 -4.26
C LYS A 111 10.92 -5.70 -3.55
N GLN A 112 10.06 -6.66 -3.86
CA GLN A 112 10.18 -8.01 -3.31
C GLN A 112 11.47 -8.66 -3.83
N ILE A 113 12.28 -9.18 -2.92
CA ILE A 113 13.52 -9.86 -3.27
C ILE A 113 13.43 -11.37 -2.99
N TYR A 114 12.51 -11.77 -2.12
CA TYR A 114 12.31 -13.19 -1.80
C TYR A 114 10.91 -13.40 -1.21
N PRO A 115 10.19 -14.47 -1.62
CA PRO A 115 10.56 -15.35 -2.71
C PRO A 115 10.62 -14.58 -4.03
N PRO A 116 11.28 -15.10 -5.06
CA PRO A 116 11.34 -14.42 -6.36
C PRO A 116 9.93 -14.11 -6.85
N VAL A 117 9.75 -12.96 -7.50
CA VAL A 117 8.46 -12.57 -8.06
C VAL A 117 7.99 -13.63 -9.03
N GLY A 118 6.73 -14.08 -8.88
CA GLY A 118 6.17 -15.15 -9.70
C GLY A 118 6.43 -16.55 -9.19
N ALA A 119 7.17 -16.72 -8.11
CA ALA A 119 7.51 -18.04 -7.58
C ALA A 119 6.30 -18.91 -7.27
N PHE A 120 5.20 -18.29 -6.81
CA PHE A 120 3.96 -19.01 -6.47
C PHE A 120 3.03 -19.14 -7.68
N GLU A 121 3.33 -18.47 -8.76
CA GLU A 121 2.58 -18.57 -10.01
C GLU A 121 3.13 -19.69 -10.88
N ASP A 122 4.43 -19.96 -10.73
CA ASP A 122 5.11 -21.05 -11.38
C ASP A 122 5.85 -21.86 -10.33
N HIS A 123 5.30 -22.97 -9.93
CA HIS A 123 5.87 -23.81 -8.89
C HIS A 123 7.13 -24.56 -9.28
N SER A 124 7.54 -24.45 -10.53
CA SER A 124 8.66 -25.23 -11.05
C SER A 124 10.01 -24.84 -10.44
N GLY A 125 10.15 -23.62 -9.96
CA GLY A 125 11.42 -23.11 -9.45
C GLY A 125 11.44 -22.82 -7.95
N PHE A 126 10.33 -23.09 -7.25
CA PHE A 126 10.24 -22.76 -5.85
C PHE A 126 9.71 -23.94 -5.04
N HIS A 127 10.48 -24.36 -4.05
CA HIS A 127 10.12 -25.47 -3.18
C HIS A 127 10.18 -25.02 -1.73
N PRO A 128 9.01 -24.68 -1.14
CA PRO A 128 8.98 -24.16 0.22
C PRO A 128 9.63 -25.07 1.25
N GLU A 129 9.50 -26.38 1.09
CA GLU A 129 10.11 -27.35 1.99
C GLU A 129 11.65 -27.35 1.90
N GLY A 130 12.21 -26.72 0.91
CA GLY A 130 13.65 -26.60 0.76
C GLY A 130 14.23 -25.35 1.43
N LEU A 131 13.39 -24.57 2.06
CA LEU A 131 13.83 -23.39 2.78
C LEU A 131 14.36 -23.75 4.17
#